data_279c89426dde9851cd45650aaf35dd33
#
_entry.id   279c89426dde9851cd45650aaf35dd33
#
_cell.length_a   1.000
_cell.length_b   1.000
_cell.length_c   1.000
_cell.angle_alpha   90.00
_cell.angle_beta   90.00
_cell.angle_gamma   90.00
#
_symmetry.space_group_name_H-M   'P 1'
#
loop_
_entity.id
_entity.type
_entity.pdbx_description
1 polymer ?
#
loop_
_entity_poly.entity_id
_entity_poly.type
_entity_poly.pdbx_seq_one_letter_code
_entity_poly.pdbx_strand_id
1 'polypeptide(L)'
;PRLYIPDRLRPAHHLQYGDDETNSKLKAVKHLQEAEIIEDKDLEAVKEAVYKKGGVETAIYSDMVDADSDSEYYNRDHSSYYYDGTEGINHDVVIVGWDDNYSRNNFNKTPKKDGAFICKNSWGTDFGDEGYFYISYYDAHICETSVVYTKLEPADNYDKIYQADKLGWVGVLGFDNEEAYFANVYKAGKNEELAAVAFYATGAKTTYEVYVVTDFQDEDSLADRKLVASGEVEYAGYYTVDLEQAEKLADGKKFAVVIHITTPDTKYPIAIEYDADSLTDSFDIKDGEGYLSLYGKQWYSAEKDRKCNVCLKAFTRTVE
;
A
#
# COMPACT_ATOMS: atom_id res chain seq x y z
N PRO A 1 16.13 10.20 15.84
CA PRO A 1 15.59 9.58 14.66
C PRO A 1 15.64 10.54 13.48
N ARG A 2 16.12 10.08 12.35
CA ARG A 2 16.10 10.85 11.10
C ARG A 2 14.89 10.41 10.30
N LEU A 3 14.14 11.36 9.75
CA LEU A 3 13.17 11.10 8.69
C LEU A 3 14.00 10.76 7.45
N TYR A 4 13.82 9.58 6.90
CA TYR A 4 14.44 9.15 5.65
C TYR A 4 13.34 8.87 4.64
N ILE A 5 13.47 9.43 3.47
CA ILE A 5 12.61 9.22 2.32
C ILE A 5 13.47 8.49 1.30
N PRO A 6 13.31 7.20 1.08
CA PRO A 6 13.93 6.54 -0.05
C PRO A 6 13.28 7.08 -1.33
N ASP A 7 14.08 7.59 -2.27
CA ASP A 7 13.61 8.02 -3.60
C ASP A 7 12.88 6.92 -4.39
N ARG A 8 12.87 5.68 -3.90
CA ARG A 8 12.33 4.48 -4.55
C ARG A 8 11.10 3.85 -3.90
N LEU A 9 10.68 4.30 -2.72
CA LEU A 9 9.51 3.77 -2.03
C LEU A 9 8.38 4.81 -2.02
N ARG A 10 8.05 5.31 -3.18
CA ARG A 10 6.74 5.90 -3.40
C ARG A 10 5.85 4.73 -3.85
N PRO A 11 5.00 4.14 -3.00
CA PRO A 11 3.93 3.29 -3.47
C PRO A 11 3.18 4.11 -4.49
N ALA A 12 2.83 3.48 -5.60
CA ALA A 12 2.31 4.11 -6.80
C ALA A 12 1.54 5.39 -6.53
N HIS A 13 2.11 6.53 -6.91
CA HIS A 13 1.48 7.85 -6.84
C HIS A 13 0.23 7.96 -7.74
N HIS A 14 -0.34 6.85 -8.14
CA HIS A 14 -1.41 6.75 -9.11
C HIS A 14 -2.72 6.17 -8.58
N LEU A 15 -2.94 6.21 -7.26
CA LEU A 15 -4.31 6.40 -6.85
C LEU A 15 -4.65 7.83 -7.26
N GLN A 16 -4.99 8.03 -8.53
CA GLN A 16 -5.65 9.24 -8.96
C GLN A 16 -6.85 9.42 -8.03
N TYR A 17 -6.69 10.31 -7.07
CA TYR A 17 -7.84 10.89 -6.39
C TYR A 17 -8.60 11.61 -7.52
N GLY A 18 -9.59 10.93 -8.09
CA GLY A 18 -10.52 11.56 -8.99
C GLY A 18 -11.06 12.82 -8.33
N ASP A 19 -11.39 13.82 -9.13
CA ASP A 19 -11.97 15.08 -8.65
C ASP A 19 -12.93 14.82 -7.50
N ASP A 20 -12.77 15.51 -6.38
CA ASP A 20 -13.58 15.40 -5.16
C ASP A 20 -15.09 15.35 -5.44
N GLU A 21 -15.56 16.03 -6.48
CA GLU A 21 -16.96 16.03 -6.92
C GLU A 21 -17.42 14.67 -7.48
N THR A 22 -16.55 13.89 -8.07
CA THR A 22 -16.89 12.56 -8.60
C THR A 22 -16.92 11.55 -7.46
N ASN A 23 -15.98 11.62 -6.55
CA ASN A 23 -15.86 10.69 -5.41
C ASN A 23 -17.00 10.82 -4.40
N SER A 24 -17.54 12.02 -4.18
CA SER A 24 -18.65 12.24 -3.24
C SER A 24 -19.97 11.53 -3.61
N LYS A 25 -20.12 11.12 -4.87
CA LYS A 25 -21.32 10.42 -5.39
C LYS A 25 -21.15 8.90 -5.48
N LEU A 26 -19.92 8.41 -5.39
CA LEU A 26 -19.60 6.99 -5.44
C LEU A 26 -19.75 6.38 -4.04
N LYS A 27 -20.33 5.19 -3.99
CA LYS A 27 -20.36 4.39 -2.75
C LYS A 27 -19.28 3.32 -2.86
N ALA A 28 -18.50 3.16 -1.80
CA ALA A 28 -17.59 2.04 -1.67
C ALA A 28 -18.38 0.73 -1.77
N VAL A 29 -17.94 -0.19 -2.61
CA VAL A 29 -18.52 -1.53 -2.77
C VAL A 29 -17.65 -2.61 -2.17
N LYS A 30 -16.37 -2.30 -1.98
CA LYS A 30 -15.36 -3.18 -1.36
C LYS A 30 -14.45 -2.37 -0.45
N HIS A 31 -13.98 -3.02 0.63
CA HIS A 31 -12.84 -2.60 1.42
C HIS A 31 -11.62 -3.43 1.05
N LEU A 32 -10.51 -2.78 0.77
CA LEU A 32 -9.21 -3.43 0.67
C LEU A 32 -8.76 -3.84 2.07
N GLN A 33 -8.47 -5.13 2.25
CA GLN A 33 -8.01 -5.68 3.51
C GLN A 33 -6.53 -6.07 3.44
N GLU A 34 -6.04 -6.41 2.25
CA GLU A 34 -4.66 -6.82 2.06
C GLU A 34 -4.18 -6.50 0.64
N ALA A 35 -3.00 -5.89 0.55
CA ALA A 35 -2.26 -5.72 -0.69
C ALA A 35 -0.79 -6.03 -0.43
N GLU A 36 -0.19 -6.83 -1.29
CA GLU A 36 1.23 -7.19 -1.25
C GLU A 36 2.01 -6.42 -2.30
N ILE A 37 3.23 -6.03 -1.98
CA ILE A 37 4.15 -5.32 -2.88
C ILE A 37 5.31 -6.25 -3.22
N ILE A 38 5.50 -6.50 -4.51
CA ILE A 38 6.63 -7.24 -5.06
C ILE A 38 7.58 -6.24 -5.71
N GLU A 39 8.82 -6.20 -5.27
CA GLU A 39 9.85 -5.25 -5.71
C GLU A 39 10.96 -5.95 -6.53
N ASP A 40 11.96 -5.18 -6.94
CA ASP A 40 13.24 -5.63 -7.51
C ASP A 40 13.14 -6.40 -8.83
N LYS A 41 12.08 -6.19 -9.62
CA LYS A 41 11.86 -6.92 -10.88
C LYS A 41 11.85 -8.44 -10.72
N ASP A 42 11.32 -8.94 -9.64
CA ASP A 42 11.17 -10.38 -9.44
C ASP A 42 10.06 -10.94 -10.35
N LEU A 43 10.43 -11.22 -11.60
CA LEU A 43 9.48 -11.73 -12.61
C LEU A 43 8.86 -13.05 -12.20
N GLU A 44 9.57 -13.91 -11.47
CA GLU A 44 9.06 -15.21 -11.05
C GLU A 44 8.03 -15.03 -9.92
N ALA A 45 8.29 -14.15 -8.95
CA ALA A 45 7.31 -13.81 -7.92
C ALA A 45 6.05 -13.17 -8.54
N VAL A 46 6.20 -12.29 -9.55
CA VAL A 46 5.06 -11.71 -10.28
C VAL A 46 4.27 -12.78 -11.02
N LYS A 47 4.91 -13.70 -11.75
CA LYS A 47 4.24 -14.84 -12.43
C LYS A 47 3.51 -15.72 -11.42
N GLU A 48 4.13 -16.02 -10.29
CA GLU A 48 3.51 -16.78 -9.21
C GLU A 48 2.27 -16.08 -8.65
N ALA A 49 2.35 -14.75 -8.42
CA ALA A 49 1.24 -13.94 -7.98
C ALA A 49 0.09 -13.93 -8.99
N VAL A 50 0.37 -13.73 -10.29
CA VAL A 50 -0.63 -13.81 -11.36
C VAL A 50 -1.32 -15.18 -11.37
N TYR A 51 -0.56 -16.25 -11.24
CA TYR A 51 -1.11 -17.61 -11.25
C TYR A 51 -1.96 -17.95 -10.04
N LYS A 52 -1.52 -17.52 -8.83
CA LYS A 52 -2.18 -17.88 -7.57
C LYS A 52 -3.27 -16.90 -7.13
N LYS A 53 -3.10 -15.62 -7.45
CA LYS A 53 -3.90 -14.52 -6.86
C LYS A 53 -4.68 -13.73 -7.91
N GLY A 54 -4.25 -13.72 -9.18
CA GLY A 54 -4.91 -13.01 -10.27
C GLY A 54 -4.11 -11.82 -10.78
N GLY A 55 -4.80 -10.77 -11.23
CA GLY A 55 -4.13 -9.62 -11.82
C GLY A 55 -3.15 -8.92 -10.87
N VAL A 56 -2.01 -8.53 -11.41
CA VAL A 56 -0.93 -7.82 -10.70
C VAL A 56 -0.76 -6.45 -11.35
N GLU A 57 -0.95 -5.40 -10.58
CA GLU A 57 -0.72 -4.02 -11.02
C GLU A 57 0.79 -3.74 -11.09
N THR A 58 1.21 -3.02 -12.13
CA THR A 58 2.58 -2.55 -12.29
C THR A 58 2.60 -1.24 -13.06
N ALA A 59 3.61 -0.40 -12.82
CA ALA A 59 3.77 0.86 -13.50
C ALA A 59 4.80 0.75 -14.64
N ILE A 60 4.56 1.49 -15.71
CA ILE A 60 5.46 1.61 -16.87
C ILE A 60 5.63 3.08 -17.26
N TYR A 61 6.61 3.38 -18.09
CA TYR A 61 6.60 4.60 -18.87
C TYR A 61 5.73 4.40 -20.11
N SER A 62 4.92 5.38 -20.46
CA SER A 62 4.18 5.43 -21.72
C SER A 62 4.26 6.83 -22.32
N ASP A 63 4.62 6.93 -23.60
CA ASP A 63 4.51 8.15 -24.39
C ASP A 63 3.12 8.29 -25.05
N MET A 64 2.28 7.26 -24.92
CA MET A 64 0.88 7.25 -25.36
C MET A 64 -0.02 7.78 -24.25
N VAL A 65 -1.09 8.49 -24.63
CA VAL A 65 -2.11 9.02 -23.71
C VAL A 65 -3.49 8.39 -23.91
N ASP A 66 -3.70 7.70 -25.02
CA ASP A 66 -4.94 7.00 -25.40
C ASP A 66 -4.66 5.92 -26.45
N ALA A 67 -5.73 5.21 -26.86
CA ALA A 67 -5.67 4.12 -27.83
C ALA A 67 -5.24 4.56 -29.24
N ASP A 68 -5.43 5.81 -29.60
CA ASP A 68 -5.15 6.36 -30.94
C ASP A 68 -3.73 6.95 -31.04
N SER A 69 -3.05 7.12 -29.92
CA SER A 69 -1.70 7.71 -29.86
C SER A 69 -0.69 6.88 -30.64
N ASP A 70 0.18 7.56 -31.40
CA ASP A 70 1.34 6.93 -32.01
C ASP A 70 2.51 6.87 -31.01
N SER A 71 3.28 5.78 -31.07
CA SER A 71 4.46 5.57 -30.25
C SER A 71 5.53 4.80 -31.00
N GLU A 72 6.79 5.20 -30.85
CA GLU A 72 7.91 4.42 -31.39
C GLU A 72 8.15 3.11 -30.62
N TYR A 73 7.63 2.99 -29.39
CA TYR A 73 7.78 1.84 -28.49
C TYR A 73 6.65 0.81 -28.65
N TYR A 74 5.52 1.19 -29.30
CA TYR A 74 4.35 0.35 -29.47
C TYR A 74 4.20 -0.18 -30.89
N ASN A 75 4.21 -1.48 -31.06
CA ASN A 75 3.95 -2.16 -32.34
C ASN A 75 2.45 -2.54 -32.42
N ARG A 76 1.71 -1.82 -33.29
CA ARG A 76 0.25 -2.05 -33.44
C ARG A 76 -0.08 -3.42 -34.06
N ASP A 77 0.75 -3.92 -34.99
CA ASP A 77 0.49 -5.19 -35.68
C ASP A 77 0.59 -6.40 -34.74
N HIS A 78 1.35 -6.25 -33.66
CA HIS A 78 1.59 -7.30 -32.67
C HIS A 78 1.08 -6.93 -31.28
N SER A 79 0.41 -5.78 -31.11
CA SER A 79 -0.06 -5.27 -29.82
C SER A 79 1.04 -5.37 -28.74
N SER A 80 2.25 -4.91 -29.05
CA SER A 80 3.40 -5.12 -28.16
C SER A 80 4.16 -3.83 -27.86
N TYR A 81 4.63 -3.70 -26.64
CA TYR A 81 5.29 -2.51 -26.11
C TYR A 81 6.65 -2.86 -25.49
N TYR A 82 7.66 -2.04 -25.81
CA TYR A 82 8.98 -2.14 -25.20
C TYR A 82 9.66 -0.78 -25.13
N TYR A 83 9.86 -0.30 -23.91
CA TYR A 83 10.61 0.90 -23.59
C TYR A 83 11.95 0.55 -22.93
N ASP A 84 13.05 1.14 -23.40
CA ASP A 84 14.41 0.93 -22.85
C ASP A 84 15.12 2.26 -22.55
N GLY A 85 14.32 3.32 -22.35
CA GLY A 85 14.82 4.66 -22.01
C GLY A 85 14.97 4.89 -20.51
N THR A 86 15.04 6.16 -20.13
CA THR A 86 15.31 6.62 -18.76
C THR A 86 14.23 7.56 -18.20
N GLU A 87 13.15 7.81 -18.96
CA GLU A 87 12.03 8.59 -18.44
C GLU A 87 11.32 7.80 -17.34
N GLY A 88 10.81 8.50 -16.33
CA GLY A 88 10.13 7.87 -15.19
C GLY A 88 8.76 7.29 -15.56
N ILE A 89 8.26 6.41 -14.69
CA ILE A 89 6.92 5.82 -14.81
C ILE A 89 5.83 6.90 -14.81
N ASN A 90 4.78 6.67 -15.62
CA ASN A 90 3.65 7.60 -15.75
C ASN A 90 2.32 6.90 -16.10
N HIS A 91 2.31 5.57 -16.17
CA HIS A 91 1.13 4.79 -16.56
C HIS A 91 1.08 3.45 -15.84
N ASP A 92 -0.12 3.06 -15.38
CA ASP A 92 -0.37 1.80 -14.70
C ASP A 92 -1.11 0.81 -15.60
N VAL A 93 -0.69 -0.45 -15.52
CA VAL A 93 -1.30 -1.57 -16.24
C VAL A 93 -1.45 -2.78 -15.32
N VAL A 94 -2.29 -3.73 -15.71
CA VAL A 94 -2.49 -4.96 -14.93
C VAL A 94 -1.95 -6.16 -15.70
N ILE A 95 -0.92 -6.81 -15.16
CA ILE A 95 -0.41 -8.08 -15.66
C ILE A 95 -1.47 -9.17 -15.37
N VAL A 96 -1.91 -9.88 -16.41
CA VAL A 96 -2.93 -10.94 -16.32
C VAL A 96 -2.43 -12.28 -16.81
N GLY A 97 -1.22 -12.33 -17.35
CA GLY A 97 -0.59 -13.54 -17.87
C GLY A 97 0.81 -13.28 -18.40
N TRP A 98 1.39 -14.28 -19.03
CA TRP A 98 2.70 -14.18 -19.69
C TRP A 98 2.87 -15.22 -20.79
N ASP A 99 3.82 -14.95 -21.70
CA ASP A 99 4.28 -15.90 -22.71
C ASP A 99 5.81 -15.86 -22.77
N ASP A 100 6.46 -16.89 -22.26
CA ASP A 100 7.93 -17.01 -22.24
C ASP A 100 8.54 -17.16 -23.65
N ASN A 101 7.73 -17.53 -24.64
CA ASN A 101 8.14 -17.71 -26.04
C ASN A 101 7.70 -16.56 -26.95
N TYR A 102 7.11 -15.48 -26.40
CA TYR A 102 6.72 -14.32 -27.19
C TYR A 102 7.92 -13.72 -27.89
N SER A 103 7.90 -13.73 -29.23
CA SER A 103 9.06 -13.37 -30.02
C SER A 103 9.49 -11.92 -29.82
N ARG A 104 10.76 -11.69 -29.50
CA ARG A 104 11.36 -10.37 -29.45
C ARG A 104 11.28 -9.58 -30.76
N ASN A 105 11.05 -10.26 -31.90
CA ASN A 105 10.92 -9.63 -33.21
C ASN A 105 9.53 -9.02 -33.43
N ASN A 106 8.59 -9.24 -32.52
CA ASN A 106 7.26 -8.63 -32.56
C ASN A 106 7.27 -7.17 -32.04
N PHE A 107 8.35 -6.70 -31.43
CA PHE A 107 8.51 -5.36 -30.92
C PHE A 107 9.15 -4.43 -31.97
N ASN A 108 8.82 -3.15 -31.97
CA ASN A 108 9.44 -2.15 -32.87
C ASN A 108 10.95 -2.05 -32.67
N LYS A 109 11.39 -2.08 -31.40
CA LYS A 109 12.79 -2.23 -31.04
C LYS A 109 13.00 -3.60 -30.43
N THR A 110 13.96 -4.37 -30.94
CA THR A 110 14.16 -5.77 -30.52
C THR A 110 14.74 -5.87 -29.12
N PRO A 111 14.01 -6.44 -28.12
CA PRO A 111 14.53 -6.71 -26.80
C PRO A 111 15.67 -7.75 -26.79
N LYS A 112 16.34 -7.90 -25.64
CA LYS A 112 17.49 -8.80 -25.49
C LYS A 112 17.16 -10.28 -25.76
N LYS A 113 15.99 -10.74 -25.32
CA LYS A 113 15.50 -12.12 -25.51
C LYS A 113 13.99 -12.12 -25.74
N ASP A 114 13.45 -13.28 -26.05
CA ASP A 114 12.01 -13.54 -26.08
C ASP A 114 11.40 -13.49 -24.66
N GLY A 115 10.07 -13.36 -24.63
CA GLY A 115 9.26 -13.34 -23.42
C GLY A 115 8.60 -12.00 -23.16
N ALA A 116 7.31 -12.06 -22.80
CA ALA A 116 6.49 -10.89 -22.49
C ALA A 116 5.44 -11.20 -21.44
N PHE A 117 5.05 -10.18 -20.68
CA PHE A 117 3.82 -10.20 -19.92
C PHE A 117 2.63 -9.83 -20.81
N ILE A 118 1.49 -10.44 -20.54
CA ILE A 118 0.20 -10.06 -21.10
C ILE A 118 -0.43 -9.08 -20.11
N CYS A 119 -0.62 -7.84 -20.56
CA CYS A 119 -1.11 -6.76 -19.73
C CYS A 119 -2.47 -6.28 -20.21
N LYS A 120 -3.36 -5.95 -19.27
CA LYS A 120 -4.61 -5.26 -19.53
C LYS A 120 -4.41 -3.76 -19.32
N ASN A 121 -4.81 -2.97 -20.35
CA ASN A 121 -4.82 -1.51 -20.30
C ASN A 121 -6.19 -0.97 -19.86
N SER A 122 -6.26 0.30 -19.48
CA SER A 122 -7.48 1.02 -19.11
C SER A 122 -8.17 1.78 -20.25
N TRP A 123 -7.70 1.64 -21.51
CA TRP A 123 -8.15 2.41 -22.67
C TRP A 123 -9.27 1.74 -23.50
N GLY A 124 -9.93 0.73 -22.92
CA GLY A 124 -11.05 0.04 -23.58
C GLY A 124 -10.60 -1.03 -24.57
N THR A 125 -11.59 -1.64 -25.24
CA THR A 125 -11.38 -2.79 -26.15
C THR A 125 -10.84 -2.41 -27.53
N ASP A 126 -10.82 -1.14 -27.86
CA ASP A 126 -10.29 -0.65 -29.15
C ASP A 126 -8.75 -0.54 -29.13
N PHE A 127 -8.15 -0.63 -27.94
CA PHE A 127 -6.70 -0.69 -27.78
C PHE A 127 -6.19 -2.13 -27.85
N GLY A 128 -5.11 -2.34 -28.60
CA GLY A 128 -4.39 -3.62 -28.66
C GLY A 128 -5.25 -4.77 -29.14
N ASP A 129 -5.15 -5.91 -28.44
CA ASP A 129 -5.97 -7.10 -28.66
C ASP A 129 -7.12 -7.09 -27.63
N GLU A 130 -8.25 -6.49 -27.97
CA GLU A 130 -9.43 -6.33 -27.10
C GLU A 130 -9.11 -5.71 -25.70
N GLY A 131 -8.20 -4.72 -25.68
CA GLY A 131 -7.76 -4.04 -24.44
C GLY A 131 -6.51 -4.66 -23.81
N TYR A 132 -5.96 -5.70 -24.41
CA TYR A 132 -4.74 -6.35 -23.94
C TYR A 132 -3.56 -6.08 -24.88
N PHE A 133 -2.36 -6.17 -24.33
CA PHE A 133 -1.12 -6.02 -25.09
C PHE A 133 0.04 -6.72 -24.39
N TYR A 134 1.14 -6.90 -25.12
CA TYR A 134 2.33 -7.58 -24.62
C TYR A 134 3.41 -6.58 -24.24
N ILE A 135 3.96 -6.70 -23.04
CA ILE A 135 5.10 -5.89 -22.58
C ILE A 135 6.31 -6.81 -22.39
N SER A 136 7.42 -6.47 -23.04
CA SER A 136 8.66 -7.25 -22.93
C SER A 136 9.11 -7.38 -21.47
N TYR A 137 9.63 -8.54 -21.06
CA TYR A 137 10.32 -8.72 -19.77
C TYR A 137 11.53 -7.78 -19.60
N TYR A 138 12.03 -7.24 -20.71
CA TYR A 138 13.18 -6.34 -20.76
C TYR A 138 12.80 -4.86 -20.79
N ASP A 139 11.51 -4.52 -20.70
CA ASP A 139 11.06 -3.15 -20.51
C ASP A 139 11.74 -2.51 -19.30
N ALA A 140 12.03 -1.21 -19.40
CA ALA A 140 12.81 -0.52 -18.38
C ALA A 140 12.19 -0.60 -16.97
N HIS A 141 10.85 -0.54 -16.90
CA HIS A 141 10.12 -0.36 -15.64
C HIS A 141 9.19 -1.51 -15.26
N ILE A 142 8.82 -2.38 -16.21
CA ILE A 142 7.92 -3.50 -15.92
C ILE A 142 8.40 -4.27 -14.67
N CYS A 143 7.52 -4.50 -13.72
CA CYS A 143 7.81 -5.20 -12.46
C CYS A 143 8.88 -4.54 -11.56
N GLU A 144 9.28 -3.28 -11.76
CA GLU A 144 10.13 -2.59 -10.77
C GLU A 144 9.44 -2.56 -9.40
N THR A 145 8.15 -2.22 -9.40
CA THR A 145 7.25 -2.37 -8.26
C THR A 145 5.94 -2.92 -8.80
N SER A 146 5.42 -3.93 -8.16
CA SER A 146 4.14 -4.53 -8.50
C SER A 146 3.27 -4.69 -7.27
N VAL A 147 1.95 -4.48 -7.42
CA VAL A 147 0.98 -4.56 -6.33
C VAL A 147 -0.04 -5.65 -6.61
N VAL A 148 -0.28 -6.48 -5.61
CA VAL A 148 -1.25 -7.58 -5.66
C VAL A 148 -2.32 -7.34 -4.60
N TYR A 149 -3.56 -7.14 -5.01
CA TYR A 149 -4.70 -6.98 -4.09
C TYR A 149 -5.24 -8.36 -3.70
N THR A 150 -4.79 -8.85 -2.56
CA THR A 150 -4.98 -10.25 -2.15
C THR A 150 -6.27 -10.50 -1.37
N LYS A 151 -6.78 -9.49 -0.64
CA LYS A 151 -8.01 -9.62 0.14
C LYS A 151 -8.90 -8.39 -0.01
N LEU A 152 -10.09 -8.60 -0.59
CA LEU A 152 -11.14 -7.60 -0.76
C LEU A 152 -12.43 -8.09 -0.11
N GLU A 153 -12.99 -7.33 0.81
CA GLU A 153 -14.25 -7.65 1.49
C GLU A 153 -15.37 -6.67 1.12
N PRO A 154 -16.66 -6.98 1.40
CA PRO A 154 -17.73 -6.02 1.27
C PRO A 154 -17.47 -4.75 2.08
N ALA A 155 -17.92 -3.59 1.59
CA ALA A 155 -17.65 -2.30 2.24
C ALA A 155 -18.36 -2.13 3.60
N ASP A 156 -19.27 -3.02 3.96
CA ASP A 156 -20.04 -3.07 5.21
C ASP A 156 -19.51 -4.11 6.21
N ASN A 157 -18.28 -4.63 6.01
CA ASN A 157 -17.67 -5.60 6.90
C ASN A 157 -17.32 -5.03 8.29
N TYR A 158 -17.17 -3.69 8.41
CA TYR A 158 -17.03 -2.94 9.66
C TYR A 158 -17.99 -1.75 9.66
N ASP A 159 -18.45 -1.33 10.84
CA ASP A 159 -19.35 -0.19 10.97
C ASP A 159 -18.58 1.15 10.94
N LYS A 160 -17.33 1.14 11.37
CA LYS A 160 -16.51 2.34 11.41
C LYS A 160 -15.02 2.06 11.23
N ILE A 161 -14.37 3.01 10.55
CA ILE A 161 -12.92 3.06 10.34
C ILE A 161 -12.39 4.30 11.05
N TYR A 162 -11.39 4.11 11.90
CA TYR A 162 -10.60 5.15 12.52
C TYR A 162 -9.25 5.23 11.82
N GLN A 163 -8.92 6.39 11.27
CA GLN A 163 -7.65 6.63 10.57
C GLN A 163 -7.26 8.11 10.64
N ALA A 164 -5.97 8.39 10.64
CA ALA A 164 -5.39 9.71 10.45
C ALA A 164 -4.64 9.82 9.11
N ASP A 165 -4.20 8.70 8.59
CA ASP A 165 -3.41 8.54 7.36
C ASP A 165 -4.30 8.43 6.11
N LYS A 166 -4.96 9.50 5.70
CA LYS A 166 -5.88 9.52 4.54
C LYS A 166 -5.18 9.33 3.20
N LEU A 167 -3.92 9.77 3.09
CA LEU A 167 -3.07 9.57 1.91
C LEU A 167 -2.36 8.21 1.93
N GLY A 168 -2.44 7.48 3.05
CA GLY A 168 -1.77 6.19 3.22
C GLY A 168 -0.25 6.32 3.36
N TRP A 169 0.48 5.34 2.86
CA TRP A 169 1.93 5.27 2.99
C TRP A 169 2.63 6.23 2.03
N VAL A 170 3.06 7.39 2.52
CA VAL A 170 3.82 8.42 1.77
C VAL A 170 5.33 8.29 2.00
N GLY A 171 5.75 7.87 3.20
CA GLY A 171 7.16 7.70 3.53
C GLY A 171 7.39 6.77 4.70
N VAL A 172 8.64 6.64 5.11
CA VAL A 172 9.03 5.76 6.20
C VAL A 172 9.79 6.50 7.30
N LEU A 173 9.66 6.00 8.52
CA LEU A 173 10.35 6.51 9.69
C LEU A 173 10.86 5.37 10.57
N GLY A 174 11.93 5.61 11.31
CA GLY A 174 12.47 4.63 12.24
C GLY A 174 13.58 5.21 13.10
N PHE A 175 14.27 4.32 13.79
CA PHE A 175 15.28 4.65 14.79
C PHE A 175 16.68 4.12 14.40
N ASP A 176 16.93 3.94 13.10
CA ASP A 176 18.13 3.26 12.59
C ASP A 176 18.20 1.80 13.10
N ASN A 177 17.04 1.15 13.15
CA ASN A 177 16.84 -0.18 13.71
C ASN A 177 15.68 -0.88 12.99
N GLU A 178 15.78 -2.19 12.82
CA GLU A 178 14.75 -3.04 12.23
C GLU A 178 13.47 -3.11 13.08
N GLU A 179 13.59 -2.83 14.39
CA GLU A 179 12.52 -2.88 15.38
C GLU A 179 11.99 -1.49 15.70
N ALA A 180 10.67 -1.36 15.83
CA ALA A 180 10.02 -0.15 16.31
C ALA A 180 8.64 -0.45 16.90
N TYR A 181 8.17 0.48 17.75
CA TYR A 181 6.79 0.56 18.22
C TYR A 181 6.15 1.83 17.68
N PHE A 182 4.90 1.74 17.27
CA PHE A 182 4.08 2.90 16.90
C PHE A 182 2.64 2.72 17.33
N ALA A 183 1.95 3.81 17.56
CA ALA A 183 0.59 3.81 18.06
C ALA A 183 -0.23 4.95 17.46
N ASN A 184 -1.55 4.74 17.33
CA ASN A 184 -2.53 5.79 17.13
C ASN A 184 -3.60 5.71 18.20
N VAL A 185 -4.06 6.88 18.62
CA VAL A 185 -5.09 7.07 19.65
C VAL A 185 -6.36 7.59 18.98
N TYR A 186 -7.48 6.96 19.31
CA TYR A 186 -8.79 7.30 18.79
C TYR A 186 -9.81 7.45 19.92
N LYS A 187 -10.93 8.10 19.61
CA LYS A 187 -12.05 8.24 20.55
C LYS A 187 -13.19 7.32 20.12
N ALA A 188 -13.53 6.34 20.96
CA ALA A 188 -14.59 5.38 20.70
C ALA A 188 -15.97 6.08 20.61
N GLY A 189 -16.83 5.57 19.76
CA GLY A 189 -18.25 5.87 19.72
C GLY A 189 -19.02 5.17 20.83
N LYS A 190 -20.32 4.93 20.59
CA LYS A 190 -21.18 4.19 21.52
C LYS A 190 -21.27 2.73 21.13
N ASN A 191 -21.22 1.86 22.14
CA ASN A 191 -21.38 0.41 21.94
C ASN A 191 -20.44 -0.17 20.89
N GLU A 192 -19.20 0.29 20.82
CA GLU A 192 -18.22 -0.20 19.86
C GLU A 192 -17.31 -1.27 20.47
N GLU A 193 -16.92 -2.22 19.63
CA GLU A 193 -15.81 -3.13 19.88
C GLU A 193 -14.80 -3.05 18.75
N LEU A 194 -13.50 -3.05 19.10
CA LEU A 194 -12.41 -3.14 18.13
C LEU A 194 -12.37 -4.55 17.55
N ALA A 195 -12.58 -4.66 16.23
CA ALA A 195 -12.66 -5.94 15.53
C ALA A 195 -11.39 -6.26 14.74
N ALA A 196 -10.72 -5.23 14.20
CA ALA A 196 -9.51 -5.39 13.42
C ALA A 196 -8.64 -4.13 13.46
N VAL A 197 -7.39 -4.27 13.06
CA VAL A 197 -6.44 -3.17 12.85
C VAL A 197 -5.76 -3.31 11.50
N ALA A 198 -5.30 -2.21 10.90
CA ALA A 198 -4.49 -2.30 9.72
C ALA A 198 -3.27 -1.39 9.79
N PHE A 199 -2.19 -1.87 9.19
CA PHE A 199 -0.91 -1.18 9.11
C PHE A 199 -0.18 -1.55 7.82
N TYR A 200 0.94 -0.90 7.54
CA TYR A 200 1.84 -1.27 6.45
C TYR A 200 3.11 -1.92 6.98
N ALA A 201 3.50 -3.04 6.38
CA ALA A 201 4.83 -3.62 6.49
C ALA A 201 5.72 -2.98 5.42
N THR A 202 6.80 -2.34 5.84
CA THR A 202 7.69 -1.59 4.94
C THR A 202 8.76 -2.45 4.24
N GLY A 203 8.76 -3.75 4.49
CA GLY A 203 9.67 -4.73 3.89
C GLY A 203 9.15 -6.16 4.05
N ALA A 204 9.81 -7.09 3.39
CA ALA A 204 9.48 -8.51 3.43
C ALA A 204 9.80 -9.16 4.79
N LYS A 205 9.16 -10.30 5.08
CA LYS A 205 9.38 -11.11 6.29
C LYS A 205 9.23 -10.32 7.58
N THR A 206 8.30 -9.37 7.56
CA THR A 206 8.00 -8.53 8.72
C THR A 206 7.20 -9.31 9.76
N THR A 207 7.67 -9.32 11.01
CA THR A 207 6.90 -9.81 12.14
C THR A 207 6.23 -8.66 12.87
N TYR A 208 5.05 -8.91 13.43
CA TYR A 208 4.28 -7.91 14.16
C TYR A 208 3.59 -8.46 15.39
N GLU A 209 3.38 -7.57 16.36
CA GLU A 209 2.52 -7.77 17.51
C GLU A 209 1.56 -6.59 17.62
N VAL A 210 0.27 -6.88 17.79
CA VAL A 210 -0.79 -5.89 17.95
C VAL A 210 -1.20 -5.81 19.40
N TYR A 211 -1.20 -4.61 19.95
CA TYR A 211 -1.64 -4.36 21.31
C TYR A 211 -2.75 -3.31 21.34
N VAL A 212 -3.57 -3.35 22.37
CA VAL A 212 -4.66 -2.38 22.62
C VAL A 212 -4.56 -1.83 24.04
N VAL A 213 -4.81 -0.53 24.17
CA VAL A 213 -5.07 0.18 25.44
C VAL A 213 -6.50 0.69 25.37
N THR A 214 -7.41 0.13 26.15
CA THR A 214 -8.85 0.46 26.08
C THR A 214 -9.25 1.70 26.89
N ASP A 215 -8.38 2.19 27.78
CA ASP A 215 -8.57 3.40 28.59
C ASP A 215 -7.31 4.28 28.52
N PHE A 216 -7.13 4.95 27.39
CA PHE A 216 -5.99 5.82 27.17
C PHE A 216 -6.25 7.18 27.80
N GLN A 217 -5.34 7.66 28.65
CA GLN A 217 -5.37 8.99 29.28
C GLN A 217 -4.25 9.88 28.72
N ASP A 218 -3.03 9.35 28.65
CA ASP A 218 -1.81 10.00 28.17
C ASP A 218 -0.80 8.95 27.69
N GLU A 219 0.40 9.37 27.33
CA GLU A 219 1.45 8.50 26.79
C GLU A 219 1.91 7.41 27.78
N ASP A 220 1.79 7.63 29.10
CA ASP A 220 2.13 6.63 30.12
C ASP A 220 1.18 5.42 30.06
N SER A 221 -0.07 5.62 29.63
CA SER A 221 -1.06 4.56 29.44
C SER A 221 -0.63 3.51 28.42
N LEU A 222 0.31 3.84 27.50
CA LEU A 222 0.85 2.90 26.53
C LEU A 222 1.68 1.77 27.18
N ALA A 223 2.06 1.90 28.44
CA ALA A 223 2.70 0.83 29.21
C ALA A 223 1.72 -0.31 29.56
N ASP A 224 0.43 -0.02 29.70
CA ASP A 224 -0.63 -0.97 30.10
C ASP A 224 -1.26 -1.71 28.90
N ARG A 225 -0.59 -1.69 27.74
CA ARG A 225 -1.06 -2.32 26.51
C ARG A 225 -1.20 -3.84 26.64
N LYS A 226 -2.32 -4.36 26.16
CA LYS A 226 -2.65 -5.79 26.11
C LYS A 226 -2.36 -6.34 24.73
N LEU A 227 -1.59 -7.42 24.61
CA LEU A 227 -1.38 -8.16 23.35
C LEU A 227 -2.70 -8.81 22.90
N VAL A 228 -3.11 -8.59 21.64
CA VAL A 228 -4.37 -9.08 21.08
C VAL A 228 -4.21 -9.86 19.78
N ALA A 229 -3.09 -9.68 19.06
CA ALA A 229 -2.73 -10.48 17.89
C ALA A 229 -1.22 -10.42 17.65
N SER A 230 -0.69 -11.38 16.90
CA SER A 230 0.68 -11.37 16.39
C SER A 230 0.78 -12.22 15.14
N GLY A 231 1.78 -11.96 14.30
CA GLY A 231 2.01 -12.73 13.09
C GLY A 231 3.25 -12.31 12.33
N GLU A 232 3.34 -12.83 11.12
CA GLU A 232 4.40 -12.54 10.15
C GLU A 232 3.77 -12.36 8.77
N VAL A 233 4.32 -11.45 7.96
CA VAL A 233 3.93 -11.24 6.56
C VAL A 233 5.15 -11.42 5.66
N GLU A 234 4.94 -12.08 4.51
CA GLU A 234 6.03 -12.46 3.61
C GLU A 234 6.50 -11.28 2.75
N TYR A 235 5.59 -10.38 2.35
CA TYR A 235 5.88 -9.24 1.47
C TYR A 235 5.69 -7.91 2.20
N ALA A 236 6.32 -6.86 1.70
CA ALA A 236 5.91 -5.50 2.02
C ALA A 236 4.45 -5.29 1.59
N GLY A 237 3.71 -4.38 2.23
CA GLY A 237 2.33 -4.14 1.82
C GLY A 237 1.41 -3.64 2.92
N TYR A 238 0.11 -3.62 2.61
CA TYR A 238 -0.97 -3.24 3.51
C TYR A 238 -1.67 -4.48 4.06
N TYR A 239 -1.83 -4.54 5.37
CA TYR A 239 -2.38 -5.70 6.06
C TYR A 239 -3.43 -5.31 7.08
N THR A 240 -4.60 -5.94 6.99
CA THR A 240 -5.64 -5.89 8.03
C THR A 240 -5.60 -7.17 8.84
N VAL A 241 -5.41 -7.03 10.14
CA VAL A 241 -5.37 -8.13 11.12
C VAL A 241 -6.67 -8.15 11.88
N ASP A 242 -7.49 -9.17 11.64
CA ASP A 242 -8.68 -9.44 12.44
C ASP A 242 -8.27 -9.88 13.85
N LEU A 243 -8.91 -9.36 14.89
CA LEU A 243 -8.69 -9.80 16.25
C LEU A 243 -9.44 -11.11 16.51
N GLU A 244 -8.78 -12.10 17.12
CA GLU A 244 -9.44 -13.37 17.50
C GLU A 244 -10.64 -13.14 18.43
N GLN A 245 -10.52 -12.15 19.29
CA GLN A 245 -11.58 -11.67 20.17
C GLN A 245 -11.66 -10.15 20.07
N ALA A 246 -12.82 -9.64 19.70
CA ALA A 246 -13.04 -8.20 19.64
C ALA A 246 -12.87 -7.57 21.04
N GLU A 247 -12.22 -6.42 21.10
CA GLU A 247 -11.98 -5.70 22.37
C GLU A 247 -13.06 -4.63 22.57
N LYS A 248 -13.82 -4.79 23.66
CA LYS A 248 -14.88 -3.84 24.00
C LYS A 248 -14.30 -2.48 24.37
N LEU A 249 -14.80 -1.43 23.74
CA LEU A 249 -14.39 -0.06 23.97
C LEU A 249 -15.40 0.66 24.88
N ALA A 250 -14.87 1.55 25.75
CA ALA A 250 -15.73 2.35 26.61
C ALA A 250 -16.29 3.57 25.86
N ASP A 251 -17.60 3.80 25.92
CA ASP A 251 -18.30 4.86 25.23
C ASP A 251 -17.65 6.25 25.44
N GLY A 252 -17.25 6.89 24.35
CA GLY A 252 -16.69 8.23 24.34
C GLY A 252 -15.29 8.35 24.97
N LYS A 253 -14.67 7.24 25.36
CA LYS A 253 -13.31 7.20 25.90
C LYS A 253 -12.28 7.10 24.77
N LYS A 254 -11.06 7.53 25.07
CA LYS A 254 -9.93 7.30 24.18
C LYS A 254 -9.42 5.87 24.36
N PHE A 255 -9.02 5.26 23.24
CA PHE A 255 -8.30 4.00 23.19
C PHE A 255 -7.09 4.13 22.26
N ALA A 256 -6.08 3.31 22.45
CA ALA A 256 -4.93 3.26 21.56
C ALA A 256 -4.76 1.87 20.95
N VAL A 257 -4.37 1.85 19.68
CA VAL A 257 -3.81 0.67 19.03
C VAL A 257 -2.31 0.86 18.95
N VAL A 258 -1.55 -0.17 19.31
CA VAL A 258 -0.09 -0.16 19.31
C VAL A 258 0.40 -1.32 18.46
N ILE A 259 1.33 -1.05 17.56
CA ILE A 259 2.04 -2.09 16.81
C ILE A 259 3.50 -2.12 17.29
N HIS A 260 3.99 -3.30 17.58
CA HIS A 260 5.40 -3.63 17.60
C HIS A 260 5.73 -4.33 16.30
N ILE A 261 6.68 -3.81 15.54
CA ILE A 261 7.08 -4.33 14.25
C ILE A 261 8.57 -4.61 14.22
N THR A 262 8.95 -5.71 13.55
CA THR A 262 10.34 -5.99 13.19
C THR A 262 10.40 -6.32 11.71
N THR A 263 11.07 -5.48 10.93
CA THR A 263 11.24 -5.63 9.49
C THR A 263 12.71 -5.83 9.18
N PRO A 264 13.12 -7.04 8.76
CA PRO A 264 14.52 -7.32 8.43
C PRO A 264 15.08 -6.37 7.35
N ASP A 265 16.36 -6.10 7.45
CA ASP A 265 17.15 -5.32 6.48
C ASP A 265 16.69 -3.84 6.29
N THR A 266 15.76 -3.34 7.12
CA THR A 266 15.38 -1.91 7.12
C THR A 266 15.80 -1.20 8.39
N LYS A 267 15.99 0.10 8.27
CA LYS A 267 16.25 1.00 9.40
C LYS A 267 15.04 1.85 9.77
N TYR A 268 13.98 1.76 8.98
CA TYR A 268 12.82 2.65 9.00
C TYR A 268 11.52 1.84 8.83
N PRO A 269 11.15 0.99 9.81
CA PRO A 269 10.05 0.04 9.66
C PRO A 269 8.64 0.66 9.78
N ILE A 270 8.52 1.95 10.05
CA ILE A 270 7.22 2.60 10.28
C ILE A 270 6.79 3.36 9.02
N ALA A 271 5.66 2.97 8.43
CA ALA A 271 5.03 3.74 7.37
C ALA A 271 4.33 4.99 7.92
N ILE A 272 4.50 6.11 7.26
CA ILE A 272 3.96 7.40 7.65
C ILE A 272 3.34 8.17 6.47
N GLU A 273 2.39 9.03 6.80
CA GLU A 273 1.86 10.09 5.96
C GLU A 273 2.46 11.43 6.39
N TYR A 274 2.87 12.26 5.44
CA TYR A 274 3.42 13.59 5.70
C TYR A 274 3.35 14.46 4.43
N ASP A 275 3.52 15.78 4.59
CA ASP A 275 3.61 16.72 3.48
C ASP A 275 4.98 16.59 2.79
N ALA A 276 5.02 15.83 1.70
CA ALA A 276 6.22 15.52 0.94
C ALA A 276 6.38 16.41 -0.30
N ASP A 277 5.28 16.69 -1.00
CA ASP A 277 5.24 17.43 -2.26
C ASP A 277 3.82 17.92 -2.60
N SER A 278 3.63 18.50 -3.80
CA SER A 278 2.33 19.01 -4.25
C SER A 278 1.21 17.96 -4.39
N LEU A 279 1.54 16.66 -4.39
CA LEU A 279 0.54 15.58 -4.42
C LEU A 279 0.05 15.22 -3.02
N THR A 280 0.79 15.64 -2.00
CA THR A 280 0.50 15.38 -0.58
C THR A 280 0.09 16.65 0.18
N ASP A 281 -0.23 17.74 -0.51
CA ASP A 281 -0.60 19.05 0.06
C ASP A 281 -1.94 19.01 0.83
N SER A 282 -2.77 17.98 0.59
CA SER A 282 -4.00 17.73 1.36
C SER A 282 -3.78 17.06 2.71
N PHE A 283 -2.51 16.79 3.09
CA PHE A 283 -2.13 16.24 4.38
C PHE A 283 -2.67 17.08 5.56
N ASP A 284 -3.35 16.42 6.50
CA ASP A 284 -3.86 17.05 7.73
C ASP A 284 -3.20 16.46 8.97
N ILE A 285 -2.25 17.21 9.54
CA ILE A 285 -1.53 16.84 10.77
C ILE A 285 -2.37 16.97 12.06
N LYS A 286 -3.58 17.54 11.97
CA LYS A 286 -4.39 17.84 13.16
C LYS A 286 -5.38 16.74 13.50
N ASP A 287 -5.58 15.78 12.62
CA ASP A 287 -6.56 14.71 12.79
C ASP A 287 -5.98 13.45 13.45
N GLY A 288 -4.65 13.41 13.69
CA GLY A 288 -3.92 12.32 14.33
C GLY A 288 -3.54 12.58 15.78
N GLU A 289 -3.34 11.52 16.54
CA GLU A 289 -2.69 11.48 17.85
C GLU A 289 -1.79 10.23 17.87
N GLY A 290 -0.64 10.35 17.19
CA GLY A 290 0.29 9.26 16.95
C GLY A 290 1.48 9.30 17.90
N TYR A 291 2.02 8.11 18.19
CA TYR A 291 3.18 7.93 19.05
C TYR A 291 4.18 6.95 18.44
N LEU A 292 5.47 7.19 18.68
CA LEU A 292 6.60 6.43 18.16
C LEU A 292 7.56 6.08 19.29
N SER A 293 8.07 4.85 19.31
CA SER A 293 9.06 4.41 20.29
C SER A 293 9.98 3.34 19.70
N LEU A 294 11.25 3.29 20.10
CA LEU A 294 12.15 2.19 19.75
C LEU A 294 11.86 0.93 20.58
N TYR A 295 11.62 1.08 21.89
CA TYR A 295 11.50 -0.03 22.81
C TYR A 295 10.14 -0.13 23.52
N GLY A 296 9.13 0.64 23.07
CA GLY A 296 7.81 0.69 23.68
C GLY A 296 7.77 1.23 25.12
N LYS A 297 8.76 2.06 25.51
CA LYS A 297 8.91 2.61 26.87
C LYS A 297 8.92 4.13 26.92
N GLN A 298 9.64 4.76 26.01
CA GLN A 298 9.70 6.22 25.86
C GLN A 298 9.08 6.56 24.51
N TRP A 299 8.07 7.41 24.53
CA TRP A 299 7.29 7.75 23.38
C TRP A 299 7.55 9.17 22.88
N TYR A 300 7.44 9.37 21.59
CA TYR A 300 7.54 10.64 20.88
C TYR A 300 6.24 10.86 20.12
N SER A 301 5.67 12.06 20.15
CA SER A 301 4.50 12.37 19.31
C SER A 301 4.89 12.42 17.85
N ALA A 302 4.15 11.70 17.02
CA ALA A 302 4.36 11.70 15.58
C ALA A 302 4.12 13.10 14.99
N GLU A 303 3.02 13.75 15.34
CA GLU A 303 2.63 15.05 14.80
C GLU A 303 3.50 16.20 15.35
N LYS A 304 3.76 16.22 16.66
CA LYS A 304 4.51 17.32 17.29
C LYS A 304 6.01 17.25 16.99
N ASP A 305 6.59 16.05 17.13
CA ASP A 305 8.03 15.85 17.11
C ASP A 305 8.55 15.48 15.71
N ARG A 306 7.71 14.92 14.83
CA ARG A 306 8.09 14.39 13.51
C ARG A 306 7.32 14.98 12.34
N LYS A 307 6.20 15.69 12.58
CA LYS A 307 5.37 16.32 11.55
C LYS A 307 4.80 15.31 10.55
N CYS A 308 4.34 14.16 11.06
CA CYS A 308 3.73 13.10 10.28
C CYS A 308 2.58 12.44 11.03
N ASN A 309 1.70 11.77 10.32
CA ASN A 309 0.74 10.81 10.86
C ASN A 309 1.30 9.39 10.70
N VAL A 310 1.00 8.52 11.66
CA VAL A 310 1.36 7.10 11.56
C VAL A 310 0.29 6.37 10.72
N CYS A 311 0.72 5.54 9.76
CA CYS A 311 -0.20 4.74 8.96
C CYS A 311 -0.68 3.51 9.75
N LEU A 312 -1.68 3.73 10.60
CA LEU A 312 -2.27 2.71 11.47
C LEU A 312 -3.77 2.99 11.62
N LYS A 313 -4.59 2.00 11.28
CA LYS A 313 -6.06 2.11 11.30
C LYS A 313 -6.67 1.17 12.33
N ALA A 314 -7.86 1.53 12.84
CA ALA A 314 -8.66 0.68 13.69
C ALA A 314 -10.07 0.52 13.10
N PHE A 315 -10.59 -0.69 13.12
CA PHE A 315 -11.92 -1.03 12.60
C PHE A 315 -12.80 -1.52 13.72
N THR A 316 -13.99 -0.93 13.84
CA THR A 316 -14.93 -1.29 14.91
C THR A 316 -16.25 -1.82 14.36
N ARG A 317 -16.92 -2.61 15.20
CA ARG A 317 -18.31 -3.03 15.03
C ARG A 317 -19.13 -2.50 16.18
N THR A 318 -20.39 -2.21 15.91
CA THR A 318 -21.38 -1.82 16.93
C THR A 318 -21.98 -3.09 17.52
N VAL A 319 -21.99 -3.21 18.85
CA VAL A 319 -22.66 -4.30 19.57
C VAL A 319 -24.01 -3.81 20.10
N GLU A 320 -25.04 -4.67 19.94
CA GLU A 320 -26.40 -4.38 20.42
C GLU A 320 -26.50 -4.36 21.95
#